data_d41a32034a77c650615c72d078d36f68
#
_entry.id   d41a32034a77c650615c72d078d36f68
#
_cell.length_a   1.000
_cell.length_b   1.000
_cell.length_c   1.000
_cell.angle_alpha   90.00
_cell.angle_beta   90.00
_cell.angle_gamma   90.00
#
_symmetry.space_group_name_H-M   'P 1'
#
loop_
_entity.id
_entity.type
_entity.pdbx_description
1 polymer ?
#
loop_
_entity_poly.entity_id
_entity_poly.type
_entity_poly.pdbx_seq_one_letter_code
_entity_poly.pdbx_strand_id
1 'polypeptide(L)'
;GSSTLLLTESAPNAQHVKFVFPSRDNLPKVAMPEVEVHWYDGGLLPERPAGLEPGKDLNMQGGGAIFYGTKDTLICGCYGVNPYLVSGRVPNAPKMLREIKESHQMDWVRACKEDADDRVPSASDFSEAGPFNEMVVMGVLAVRLQSLNRELLWDGENMRFTNIPDDATIRTVIKDGFHIKDGHPTFDKTWTDPV
;
A
#
# COMPACT_ATOMS: atom_id res chain seq x y z
N GLY A 1 -10.31 7.95 -0.43
CA GLY A 1 -10.84 6.59 -0.49
C GLY A 1 -12.35 6.57 -0.56
N SER A 2 -12.88 5.50 -1.07
CA SER A 2 -14.31 5.20 -1.10
C SER A 2 -14.53 3.71 -0.86
N SER A 3 -15.67 3.35 -0.30
CA SER A 3 -15.99 1.96 0.01
C SER A 3 -17.49 1.68 -0.07
N THR A 4 -17.87 0.42 -0.01
CA THR A 4 -19.21 0.00 0.35
C THR A 4 -19.54 0.44 1.78
N LEU A 5 -20.73 0.12 2.27
CA LEU A 5 -21.15 0.51 3.61
C LEU A 5 -20.09 0.21 4.66
N LEU A 6 -19.71 1.24 5.44
CA LEU A 6 -18.84 1.07 6.60
C LEU A 6 -19.62 0.39 7.72
N LEU A 7 -19.19 -0.79 8.08
CA LEU A 7 -19.71 -1.55 9.19
C LEU A 7 -18.94 -1.24 10.47
N THR A 8 -19.59 -1.39 11.62
CA THR A 8 -18.97 -1.14 12.94
C THR A 8 -18.12 -2.31 13.41
N GLU A 9 -18.30 -3.50 12.85
CA GLU A 9 -17.67 -4.75 13.32
C GLU A 9 -16.82 -5.44 12.27
N SER A 10 -16.76 -4.90 11.05
CA SER A 10 -15.96 -5.48 9.96
C SER A 10 -15.45 -4.42 8.99
N ALA A 11 -14.46 -4.79 8.21
CA ALA A 11 -14.05 -4.01 7.04
C ALA A 11 -15.20 -3.92 6.02
N PRO A 12 -15.24 -2.88 5.17
CA PRO A 12 -16.18 -2.83 4.07
C PRO A 12 -15.97 -4.00 3.09
N ASN A 13 -17.02 -4.44 2.42
CA ASN A 13 -16.93 -5.54 1.47
C ASN A 13 -16.08 -5.21 0.24
N ALA A 14 -16.02 -3.94 -0.14
CA ALA A 14 -15.21 -3.47 -1.26
C ALA A 14 -14.78 -2.03 -1.03
N GLN A 15 -13.58 -1.70 -1.48
CA GLN A 15 -13.03 -0.36 -1.36
C GLN A 15 -12.09 -0.02 -2.51
N HIS A 16 -12.01 1.27 -2.78
CA HIS A 16 -11.02 1.87 -3.67
C HIS A 16 -10.30 2.99 -2.94
N VAL A 17 -8.99 2.92 -2.89
CA VAL A 17 -8.14 3.94 -2.28
C VAL A 17 -7.13 4.44 -3.30
N LYS A 18 -7.00 5.75 -3.40
CA LYS A 18 -5.97 6.42 -4.19
C LYS A 18 -4.94 7.05 -3.26
N PHE A 19 -3.68 6.78 -3.52
CA PHE A 19 -2.54 7.46 -2.89
C PHE A 19 -1.82 8.28 -3.95
N VAL A 20 -1.32 9.43 -3.57
CA VAL A 20 -0.50 10.28 -4.41
C VAL A 20 0.81 10.54 -3.70
N PHE A 21 1.90 10.11 -4.32
CA PHE A 21 3.25 10.32 -3.82
C PHE A 21 3.93 11.42 -4.65
N PRO A 22 4.52 12.43 -4.01
CA PRO A 22 5.19 13.51 -4.72
C PRO A 22 6.39 12.99 -5.51
N SER A 23 6.84 13.78 -6.47
CA SER A 23 8.06 13.48 -7.22
C SER A 23 9.27 13.32 -6.33
N ARG A 24 10.17 12.42 -6.71
CA ARG A 24 11.42 12.13 -6.00
C ARG A 24 12.60 12.35 -6.93
N ASP A 25 13.12 13.56 -6.93
CA ASP A 25 14.16 13.99 -7.86
C ASP A 25 15.54 13.36 -7.58
N ASN A 26 15.73 12.80 -6.39
CA ASN A 26 16.98 12.16 -5.95
C ASN A 26 17.12 10.69 -6.32
N LEU A 27 16.17 10.11 -7.05
CA LEU A 27 16.20 8.72 -7.48
C LEU A 27 16.54 8.60 -8.98
N PRO A 28 17.83 8.49 -9.36
CA PRO A 28 18.27 8.63 -10.75
C PRO A 28 17.75 7.54 -11.70
N LYS A 29 17.28 6.43 -11.17
CA LYS A 29 16.71 5.33 -11.98
C LYS A 29 15.19 5.28 -11.97
N VAL A 30 14.56 6.07 -11.14
CA VAL A 30 13.12 6.18 -10.97
C VAL A 30 12.78 7.66 -11.03
N ALA A 31 13.13 8.30 -12.16
CA ALA A 31 12.73 9.68 -12.43
C ALA A 31 11.23 9.71 -12.66
N MET A 32 10.48 9.80 -11.56
CA MET A 32 9.04 9.86 -11.59
C MET A 32 8.58 11.24 -11.16
N PRO A 33 7.78 11.92 -11.96
CA PRO A 33 7.22 13.20 -11.56
C PRO A 33 6.37 12.99 -10.30
N GLU A 34 5.38 12.16 -10.35
CA GLU A 34 4.43 11.84 -9.29
C GLU A 34 3.98 10.40 -9.49
N VAL A 35 3.70 9.69 -8.42
CA VAL A 35 3.18 8.31 -8.50
C VAL A 35 1.81 8.26 -7.89
N GLU A 36 0.84 7.86 -8.69
CA GLU A 36 -0.47 7.48 -8.19
C GLU A 36 -0.53 5.97 -7.98
N VAL A 37 -0.96 5.55 -6.79
CA VAL A 37 -1.26 4.15 -6.49
C VAL A 37 -2.75 4.01 -6.23
N HIS A 38 -3.39 3.14 -6.99
CA HIS A 38 -4.80 2.81 -6.82
C HIS A 38 -4.93 1.39 -6.27
N TRP A 39 -5.51 1.26 -5.10
CA TRP A 39 -5.85 -0.02 -4.50
C TRP A 39 -7.33 -0.33 -4.72
N TYR A 40 -7.59 -1.51 -5.22
CA TYR A 40 -8.94 -2.03 -5.43
C TYR A 40 -9.07 -3.37 -4.71
N ASP A 41 -10.16 -3.59 -4.02
CA ASP A 41 -10.49 -4.89 -3.43
C ASP A 41 -12.00 -5.17 -3.43
N GLY A 42 -12.39 -6.33 -2.87
CA GLY A 42 -13.79 -6.74 -2.77
C GLY A 42 -14.48 -6.97 -4.12
N GLY A 43 -13.72 -7.33 -5.14
CA GLY A 43 -14.24 -7.56 -6.48
C GLY A 43 -14.25 -6.33 -7.40
N LEU A 44 -13.82 -5.18 -6.88
CA LEU A 44 -13.57 -4.01 -7.72
C LEU A 44 -12.28 -4.25 -8.53
N LEU A 45 -12.32 -3.92 -9.81
CA LEU A 45 -11.19 -4.08 -10.72
C LEU A 45 -10.78 -2.71 -11.27
N PRO A 46 -9.48 -2.51 -11.55
CA PRO A 46 -9.04 -1.35 -12.30
C PRO A 46 -9.55 -1.41 -13.74
N GLU A 47 -9.50 -0.26 -14.39
CA GLU A 47 -9.76 -0.21 -15.83
C GLU A 47 -8.77 -1.11 -16.58
N ARG A 48 -9.26 -1.77 -17.65
CA ARG A 48 -8.42 -2.65 -18.45
C ARG A 48 -7.36 -1.83 -19.17
N PRO A 49 -6.07 -2.23 -19.09
CA PRO A 49 -4.99 -1.50 -19.76
C PRO A 49 -5.19 -1.39 -21.27
N ALA A 50 -4.94 -0.21 -21.80
CA ALA A 50 -4.93 0.01 -23.25
C ALA A 50 -3.85 -0.87 -23.91
N GLY A 51 -4.15 -1.38 -25.12
CA GLY A 51 -3.24 -2.24 -25.88
C GLY A 51 -3.23 -3.70 -25.46
N LEU A 52 -3.90 -4.07 -24.38
CA LEU A 52 -4.05 -5.47 -24.01
C LEU A 52 -5.07 -6.14 -24.95
N GLU A 53 -4.70 -7.28 -25.55
CA GLU A 53 -5.54 -8.03 -26.48
C GLU A 53 -6.93 -8.31 -25.89
N PRO A 54 -8.01 -8.16 -26.65
CA PRO A 54 -9.35 -8.53 -26.20
C PRO A 54 -9.40 -9.99 -25.75
N GLY A 55 -10.01 -10.23 -24.58
CA GLY A 55 -10.14 -11.58 -24.03
C GLY A 55 -8.90 -12.15 -23.33
N LYS A 56 -7.75 -11.49 -23.42
CA LYS A 56 -6.57 -11.93 -22.67
C LYS A 56 -6.84 -11.79 -21.18
N ASP A 57 -6.65 -12.88 -20.45
CA ASP A 57 -6.72 -12.87 -18.98
C ASP A 57 -5.60 -11.99 -18.42
N LEU A 58 -5.92 -11.16 -17.43
CA LEU A 58 -4.93 -10.40 -16.68
C LEU A 58 -4.06 -11.29 -15.79
N ASN A 59 -4.44 -12.56 -15.63
CA ASN A 59 -3.72 -13.55 -14.82
C ASN A 59 -3.54 -13.10 -13.34
N MET A 60 -4.53 -12.36 -12.84
CA MET A 60 -4.53 -11.76 -11.50
C MET A 60 -5.37 -12.57 -10.49
N GLN A 61 -5.42 -13.89 -10.64
CA GLN A 61 -6.11 -14.73 -9.65
C GLN A 61 -5.46 -14.55 -8.26
N GLY A 62 -6.27 -14.19 -7.28
CA GLY A 62 -5.78 -13.87 -5.93
C GLY A 62 -5.17 -12.47 -5.78
N GLY A 63 -5.29 -11.63 -6.79
CA GLY A 63 -4.75 -10.28 -6.82
C GLY A 63 -3.59 -10.11 -7.80
N GLY A 64 -3.10 -8.89 -7.94
CA GLY A 64 -1.99 -8.57 -8.83
C GLY A 64 -1.72 -7.07 -8.88
N ALA A 65 -0.84 -6.66 -9.78
CA ALA A 65 -0.50 -5.26 -9.96
C ALA A 65 -0.34 -4.91 -11.45
N ILE A 66 -0.74 -3.69 -11.78
CA ILE A 66 -0.54 -3.08 -13.08
C ILE A 66 0.31 -1.84 -12.88
N PHE A 67 1.44 -1.76 -13.58
CA PHE A 67 2.35 -0.62 -13.55
C PHE A 67 2.30 0.08 -14.89
N TYR A 68 1.77 1.28 -14.91
CA TYR A 68 1.72 2.14 -16.11
C TYR A 68 3.01 2.96 -16.20
N GLY A 69 3.90 2.53 -17.04
CA GLY A 69 5.15 3.25 -17.31
C GLY A 69 5.05 4.15 -18.54
N THR A 70 6.06 4.99 -18.73
CA THR A 70 6.13 5.90 -19.90
C THR A 70 6.40 5.18 -21.21
N LYS A 71 6.87 3.96 -21.20
CA LYS A 71 7.25 3.17 -22.38
C LYS A 71 6.38 1.94 -22.60
N ASP A 72 5.84 1.38 -21.53
CA ASP A 72 5.08 0.13 -21.57
C ASP A 72 4.25 -0.01 -20.31
N THR A 73 3.34 -0.97 -20.31
CA THR A 73 2.58 -1.38 -19.13
C THR A 73 3.03 -2.76 -18.70
N LEU A 74 3.44 -2.89 -17.43
CA LEU A 74 3.80 -4.15 -16.80
C LEU A 74 2.61 -4.68 -16.00
N ILE A 75 2.30 -5.95 -16.17
CA ILE A 75 1.26 -6.66 -15.40
C ILE A 75 1.90 -7.86 -14.73
N CYS A 76 1.56 -8.09 -13.47
CA CYS A 76 1.96 -9.30 -12.75
C CYS A 76 0.82 -9.77 -11.83
N GLY A 77 0.84 -11.06 -11.52
CA GLY A 77 -0.06 -11.65 -10.52
C GLY A 77 0.35 -11.33 -9.09
N CYS A 78 -0.38 -11.91 -8.14
CA CYS A 78 -0.07 -11.81 -6.72
C CYS A 78 1.39 -12.20 -6.45
N TYR A 79 2.05 -11.52 -5.52
CA TYR A 79 3.49 -11.67 -5.21
C TYR A 79 4.44 -11.38 -6.40
N GLY A 80 3.98 -10.68 -7.42
CA GLY A 80 4.80 -10.35 -8.58
C GLY A 80 5.05 -11.53 -9.52
N VAL A 81 4.26 -12.61 -9.44
CA VAL A 81 4.45 -13.79 -10.29
C VAL A 81 4.04 -13.52 -11.73
N ASN A 82 4.71 -14.23 -12.65
CA ASN A 82 4.42 -14.19 -14.08
C ASN A 82 4.34 -12.76 -14.68
N PRO A 83 5.35 -11.91 -14.43
CA PRO A 83 5.33 -10.55 -14.96
C PRO A 83 5.45 -10.56 -16.48
N TYR A 84 4.66 -9.70 -17.14
CA TYR A 84 4.74 -9.51 -18.59
C TYR A 84 4.48 -8.06 -18.98
N LEU A 85 5.00 -7.66 -20.13
CA LEU A 85 4.73 -6.37 -20.73
C LEU A 85 3.59 -6.48 -21.76
N VAL A 86 2.69 -5.51 -21.77
CA VAL A 86 1.53 -5.51 -22.68
C VAL A 86 1.95 -5.49 -24.13
N SER A 87 3.07 -4.84 -24.47
CA SER A 87 3.65 -4.85 -25.82
C SER A 87 4.17 -6.22 -26.28
N GLY A 88 4.27 -7.21 -25.40
CA GLY A 88 4.90 -8.49 -25.68
C GLY A 88 6.44 -8.47 -25.70
N ARG A 89 7.05 -7.30 -25.47
CA ARG A 89 8.51 -7.19 -25.37
C ARG A 89 9.02 -7.98 -24.16
N VAL A 90 10.08 -8.76 -24.35
CA VAL A 90 10.75 -9.47 -23.26
C VAL A 90 11.86 -8.55 -22.71
N PRO A 91 11.75 -8.10 -21.44
CA PRO A 91 12.79 -7.27 -20.85
C PRO A 91 14.06 -8.10 -20.57
N ASN A 92 15.21 -7.53 -20.88
CA ASN A 92 16.51 -8.05 -20.45
C ASN A 92 16.99 -7.25 -19.24
N ALA A 93 16.43 -7.54 -18.07
CA ALA A 93 16.79 -6.88 -16.84
C ALA A 93 17.91 -7.65 -16.13
N PRO A 94 19.00 -6.99 -15.70
CA PRO A 94 20.02 -7.64 -14.91
C PRO A 94 19.46 -8.07 -13.54
N LYS A 95 19.88 -9.22 -13.04
CA LYS A 95 19.60 -9.65 -11.68
C LYS A 95 20.38 -8.77 -10.71
N MET A 96 19.72 -7.82 -10.08
CA MET A 96 20.35 -6.88 -9.14
C MET A 96 20.00 -7.16 -7.67
N LEU A 97 18.94 -7.89 -7.45
CA LEU A 97 18.49 -8.20 -6.10
C LEU A 97 19.10 -9.50 -5.60
N ARG A 98 19.36 -9.55 -4.31
CA ARG A 98 19.80 -10.77 -3.63
C ARG A 98 18.73 -11.85 -3.78
N GLU A 99 19.14 -13.06 -4.13
CA GLU A 99 18.25 -14.20 -4.17
C GLU A 99 17.98 -14.72 -2.77
N ILE A 100 16.71 -14.90 -2.42
CA ILE A 100 16.26 -15.52 -1.17
C ILE A 100 15.98 -16.99 -1.48
N LYS A 101 16.84 -17.88 -0.96
CA LYS A 101 16.82 -19.31 -1.29
C LYS A 101 15.69 -20.09 -0.61
N GLU A 102 15.28 -19.66 0.57
CA GLU A 102 14.26 -20.36 1.38
C GLU A 102 12.93 -19.60 1.30
N SER A 103 12.59 -18.85 2.33
CA SER A 103 11.40 -18.00 2.37
C SER A 103 11.76 -16.66 2.99
N HIS A 104 10.92 -15.65 2.78
CA HIS A 104 11.15 -14.33 3.37
C HIS A 104 11.11 -14.38 4.92
N GLN A 105 10.32 -15.29 5.50
CA GLN A 105 10.34 -15.51 6.95
C GLN A 105 11.69 -16.07 7.42
N MET A 106 12.24 -17.04 6.70
CA MET A 106 13.53 -17.61 7.03
C MET A 106 14.68 -16.63 6.77
N ASP A 107 14.57 -15.76 5.80
CA ASP A 107 15.51 -14.67 5.58
C ASP A 107 15.53 -13.69 6.77
N TRP A 108 14.37 -13.41 7.34
CA TRP A 108 14.27 -12.62 8.57
C TRP A 108 14.90 -13.33 9.78
N VAL A 109 14.61 -14.63 9.96
CA VAL A 109 15.22 -15.46 11.02
C VAL A 109 16.74 -15.51 10.87
N ARG A 110 17.26 -15.64 9.64
CA ARG A 110 18.69 -15.57 9.35
C ARG A 110 19.28 -14.25 9.85
N ALA A 111 18.70 -13.12 9.45
CA ALA A 111 19.17 -11.79 9.86
C ALA A 111 19.15 -11.61 11.39
N CYS A 112 18.17 -12.19 12.09
CA CYS A 112 18.13 -12.16 13.56
C CYS A 112 19.24 -12.96 14.23
N LYS A 113 19.80 -13.96 13.55
CA LYS A 113 20.86 -14.83 14.09
C LYS A 113 22.29 -14.34 13.78
N GLU A 114 22.43 -13.40 12.84
CA GLU A 114 23.70 -12.82 12.47
C GLU A 114 24.15 -11.76 13.49
N ASP A 115 25.45 -11.65 13.68
CA ASP A 115 26.03 -10.60 14.52
C ASP A 115 25.69 -9.22 13.95
N ALA A 116 25.49 -8.25 14.82
CA ALA A 116 25.02 -6.91 14.45
C ALA A 116 25.98 -6.21 13.46
N ASP A 117 27.29 -6.45 13.61
CA ASP A 117 28.33 -5.80 12.81
C ASP A 117 28.44 -6.39 11.39
N ASP A 118 28.04 -7.67 11.19
CA ASP A 118 28.13 -8.37 9.91
C ASP A 118 26.74 -8.67 9.30
N ARG A 119 25.69 -8.17 9.90
CA ARG A 119 24.31 -8.50 9.50
C ARG A 119 23.99 -8.00 8.11
N VAL A 120 23.53 -8.92 7.27
CA VAL A 120 22.89 -8.57 6.01
C VAL A 120 21.40 -8.35 6.28
N PRO A 121 20.85 -7.15 6.06
CA PRO A 121 19.43 -6.90 6.28
C PRO A 121 18.53 -7.91 5.56
N SER A 122 17.42 -8.28 6.17
CA SER A 122 16.42 -9.09 5.47
C SER A 122 15.77 -8.30 4.33
N ALA A 123 15.22 -8.99 3.34
CA ALA A 123 14.52 -8.32 2.24
C ALA A 123 13.26 -7.58 2.68
N SER A 124 12.74 -7.90 3.87
CA SER A 124 11.62 -7.21 4.54
C SER A 124 12.08 -6.49 5.81
N ASP A 125 13.25 -5.88 5.77
CA ASP A 125 13.77 -5.07 6.85
C ASP A 125 12.82 -3.92 7.22
N PHE A 126 12.85 -3.46 8.47
CA PHE A 126 11.96 -2.41 8.93
C PHE A 126 12.14 -1.07 8.21
N SER A 127 13.32 -0.80 7.65
CA SER A 127 13.55 0.38 6.82
C SER A 127 12.70 0.40 5.55
N GLU A 128 12.32 -0.79 5.05
CA GLU A 128 11.43 -0.95 3.89
C GLU A 128 9.98 -1.23 4.34
N ALA A 129 9.83 -2.15 5.30
CA ALA A 129 8.51 -2.59 5.76
C ALA A 129 7.76 -1.51 6.56
N GLY A 130 8.49 -0.64 7.28
CA GLY A 130 7.89 0.45 8.06
C GLY A 130 7.11 1.44 7.18
N PRO A 131 7.75 2.13 6.21
CA PRO A 131 7.07 3.06 5.31
C PRO A 131 5.98 2.38 4.47
N PHE A 132 6.18 1.11 4.09
CA PHE A 132 5.17 0.36 3.37
C PHE A 132 3.91 0.14 4.23
N ASN A 133 4.07 -0.29 5.49
CA ASN A 133 2.94 -0.46 6.41
C ASN A 133 2.24 0.86 6.72
N GLU A 134 2.98 1.96 6.85
CA GLU A 134 2.42 3.28 7.02
C GLU A 134 1.44 3.61 5.88
N MET A 135 1.85 3.39 4.62
CA MET A 135 0.97 3.56 3.47
C MET A 135 -0.30 2.71 3.57
N VAL A 136 -0.17 1.43 3.95
CA VAL A 136 -1.31 0.51 4.08
C VAL A 136 -2.29 1.01 5.15
N VAL A 137 -1.78 1.44 6.31
CA VAL A 137 -2.61 1.98 7.40
C VAL A 137 -3.29 3.29 6.98
N MET A 138 -2.60 4.15 6.24
CA MET A 138 -3.20 5.37 5.68
C MET A 138 -4.37 5.04 4.74
N GLY A 139 -4.31 3.93 4.01
CA GLY A 139 -5.44 3.45 3.21
C GLY A 139 -6.67 3.15 4.05
N VAL A 140 -6.50 2.48 5.19
CA VAL A 140 -7.59 2.22 6.14
C VAL A 140 -8.16 3.53 6.69
N LEU A 141 -7.32 4.48 7.08
CA LEU A 141 -7.77 5.79 7.55
C LEU A 141 -8.50 6.58 6.47
N ALA A 142 -8.04 6.53 5.22
CA ALA A 142 -8.72 7.17 4.10
C ALA A 142 -10.15 6.65 3.90
N VAL A 143 -10.36 5.36 4.09
CA VAL A 143 -11.70 4.75 4.06
C VAL A 143 -12.53 5.17 5.28
N ARG A 144 -11.95 5.19 6.46
CA ARG A 144 -12.65 5.60 7.69
C ARG A 144 -13.06 7.07 7.68
N LEU A 145 -12.26 7.92 7.08
CA LEU A 145 -12.47 9.36 6.97
C LEU A 145 -13.19 9.78 5.68
N GLN A 146 -13.67 8.82 4.88
CA GLN A 146 -14.29 9.13 3.57
C GLN A 146 -15.48 10.11 3.65
N SER A 147 -16.17 10.17 4.80
CA SER A 147 -17.27 11.12 5.00
C SER A 147 -16.84 12.58 4.95
N LEU A 148 -15.58 12.89 5.17
CA LEU A 148 -15.04 14.23 5.01
C LEU A 148 -15.01 14.68 3.54
N ASN A 149 -15.09 13.73 2.60
CA ASN A 149 -15.13 13.96 1.16
C ASN A 149 -14.06 14.95 0.68
N ARG A 150 -12.84 14.75 1.12
CA ARG A 150 -11.68 15.59 0.78
C ARG A 150 -10.41 14.79 0.65
N GLU A 151 -9.42 15.37 0.02
CA GLU A 151 -8.06 14.86 0.06
C GLU A 151 -7.51 14.93 1.49
N LEU A 152 -6.79 13.88 1.89
CA LEU A 152 -6.13 13.80 3.18
C LEU A 152 -4.63 14.00 2.96
N LEU A 153 -4.06 15.02 3.59
CA LEU A 153 -2.63 15.32 3.52
C LEU A 153 -1.93 14.76 4.75
N TRP A 154 -1.01 13.84 4.50
CA TRP A 154 -0.26 13.15 5.53
C TRP A 154 1.19 13.62 5.57
N ASP A 155 1.66 13.98 6.76
CA ASP A 155 3.05 14.28 7.08
C ASP A 155 3.65 13.05 7.78
N GLY A 156 4.34 12.22 6.99
CA GLY A 156 4.92 10.96 7.49
C GLY A 156 6.06 11.18 8.50
N GLU A 157 6.80 12.27 8.38
CA GLU A 157 7.88 12.61 9.32
C GLU A 157 7.34 12.86 10.73
N ASN A 158 6.21 13.56 10.83
CA ASN A 158 5.57 13.89 12.10
C ASN A 158 4.37 12.96 12.40
N MET A 159 4.10 11.97 11.58
CA MET A 159 3.03 10.97 11.75
C MET A 159 1.67 11.62 12.02
N ARG A 160 1.27 12.63 11.23
CA ARG A 160 0.02 13.37 11.42
C ARG A 160 -0.62 13.84 10.13
N PHE A 161 -1.93 14.05 10.17
CA PHE A 161 -2.62 14.79 9.14
C PHE A 161 -2.38 16.30 9.28
N THR A 162 -2.23 16.99 8.16
CA THR A 162 -2.00 18.45 8.15
C THR A 162 -3.25 19.25 7.78
N ASN A 163 -4.30 18.60 7.31
CA ASN A 163 -5.51 19.26 6.80
C ASN A 163 -6.83 18.71 7.36
N ILE A 164 -6.77 17.94 8.43
CA ILE A 164 -7.97 17.42 9.10
C ILE A 164 -8.19 18.22 10.37
N PRO A 165 -9.43 18.71 10.63
CA PRO A 165 -9.75 19.37 11.88
C PRO A 165 -9.57 18.43 13.07
N ASP A 166 -9.15 18.98 14.20
CA ASP A 166 -9.26 18.27 15.47
C ASP A 166 -10.70 17.83 15.71
N ASP A 167 -10.92 16.75 16.44
CA ASP A 167 -12.25 16.14 16.72
C ASP A 167 -12.97 15.55 15.51
N ALA A 168 -12.35 15.47 14.34
CA ALA A 168 -12.92 14.70 13.25
C ALA A 168 -13.21 13.25 13.69
N THR A 169 -14.49 12.89 13.70
CA THR A 169 -14.93 11.57 14.17
C THR A 169 -14.66 10.50 13.11
N ILE A 170 -13.99 9.46 13.52
CA ILE A 170 -13.70 8.29 12.69
C ILE A 170 -14.63 7.16 13.10
N ARG A 171 -15.38 6.59 12.15
CA ARG A 171 -16.15 5.37 12.40
C ARG A 171 -15.19 4.18 12.50
N THR A 172 -15.25 3.50 13.60
CA THR A 172 -14.41 2.34 13.89
C THR A 172 -15.09 1.03 13.59
N VAL A 173 -14.27 0.01 13.37
CA VAL A 173 -14.70 -1.38 13.17
C VAL A 173 -15.04 -2.06 14.49
N ILE A 174 -14.49 -1.58 15.58
CA ILE A 174 -14.64 -2.13 16.94
C ILE A 174 -15.23 -1.04 17.83
N LYS A 175 -15.71 -1.41 18.99
CA LYS A 175 -16.34 -0.51 20.00
C LYS A 175 -15.47 0.68 20.39
N ASP A 176 -14.18 0.63 20.11
CA ASP A 176 -13.25 1.70 20.42
C ASP A 176 -13.26 2.75 19.31
N GLY A 177 -13.84 3.88 19.59
CA GLY A 177 -13.76 5.05 18.72
C GLY A 177 -12.36 5.65 18.75
N PHE A 178 -11.98 6.29 17.66
CA PHE A 178 -10.87 7.21 17.67
C PHE A 178 -11.22 8.48 16.90
N HIS A 179 -10.57 9.56 17.24
CA HIS A 179 -10.74 10.89 16.63
C HIS A 179 -9.37 11.46 16.25
N ILE A 180 -9.37 12.54 15.51
CA ILE A 180 -8.14 13.25 15.20
C ILE A 180 -7.94 14.35 16.26
N LYS A 181 -6.76 14.34 16.88
CA LYS A 181 -6.30 15.39 17.81
C LYS A 181 -4.91 15.84 17.40
N ASP A 182 -4.73 17.13 17.21
CA ASP A 182 -3.46 17.71 16.72
C ASP A 182 -2.94 17.06 15.43
N GLY A 183 -3.85 16.60 14.55
CA GLY A 183 -3.54 15.85 13.33
C GLY A 183 -3.24 14.36 13.55
N HIS A 184 -3.20 13.89 14.80
CA HIS A 184 -2.90 12.49 15.12
C HIS A 184 -4.18 11.67 15.34
N PRO A 185 -4.26 10.43 14.81
CA PRO A 185 -5.27 9.47 15.23
C PRO A 185 -5.11 9.16 16.73
N THR A 186 -6.14 9.46 17.50
CA THR A 186 -6.15 9.30 18.97
C THR A 186 -7.33 8.44 19.36
N PHE A 187 -7.10 7.42 20.19
CA PHE A 187 -8.14 6.54 20.68
C PHE A 187 -8.94 7.20 21.80
N ASP A 188 -10.26 7.06 21.75
CA ASP A 188 -11.18 7.59 22.76
C ASP A 188 -11.19 6.74 24.04
N LYS A 189 -10.82 5.48 23.90
CA LYS A 189 -10.74 4.53 25.02
C LYS A 189 -9.41 3.81 25.06
N THR A 190 -8.98 3.52 26.24
CA THR A 190 -7.83 2.65 26.46
C THR A 190 -8.24 1.17 26.36
N TRP A 191 -7.35 0.32 25.91
CA TRP A 191 -7.54 -1.13 25.82
C TRP A 191 -7.87 -1.80 27.16
N THR A 192 -7.81 -1.07 28.25
CA THR A 192 -8.04 -1.52 29.60
C THR A 192 -9.50 -1.40 30.05
N ASP A 193 -10.38 -0.78 29.27
CA ASP A 193 -11.78 -0.70 29.60
C ASP A 193 -12.43 -2.07 29.34
N PRO A 194 -12.88 -2.79 30.39
CA PRO A 194 -13.56 -4.06 30.19
C PRO A 194 -14.87 -3.82 29.44
N VAL A 195 -15.16 -4.71 28.50
CA VAL A 195 -16.41 -4.73 27.70
C VAL A 195 -17.59 -5.09 28.57
#